data_a69b205f0e4122dd1a8171a747d1bf52
#
_entry.id   a69b205f0e4122dd1a8171a747d1bf52
#
_cell.length_a   1.000
_cell.length_b   1.000
_cell.length_c   1.000
_cell.angle_alpha   90.00
_cell.angle_beta   90.00
_cell.angle_gamma   90.00
#
_symmetry.space_group_name_H-M   'P 1'
#
loop_
_entity.id
_entity.type
_entity.pdbx_description
1 polymer ?
#
loop_
_entity_poly.entity_id
_entity_poly.type
_entity_poly.pdbx_seq_one_letter_code
_entity_poly.pdbx_strand_id
1 'polypeptide(L)'
;MELHKLLGIVIVIVGFALKQDSILVILAAAVVTAIVGGLGPVTLLETLGSTFVANRSMAIFIIIMLVTGTLERNGLREAAAALIGKFKGATSGLVIGIYGVMRAVFAAFNVGFGGVAGFVRLVIMPMAEGAIVARGYEPNEDHVEELKGMASGMENVTWFFGQV
;
A
#
# COMPACT_ATOMS: atom_id res chain seq x y z
N MET A 1 -34.06 16.43 2.08
CA MET A 1 -32.70 15.87 2.17
C MET A 1 -32.27 16.02 3.62
N GLU A 2 -31.96 14.91 4.27
CA GLU A 2 -31.58 14.94 5.69
C GLU A 2 -30.08 15.29 5.78
N LEU A 3 -29.81 16.60 5.84
CA LEU A 3 -28.46 17.17 5.84
C LEU A 3 -27.58 16.62 6.99
N HIS A 4 -28.23 16.21 8.09
CA HIS A 4 -27.54 15.65 9.25
C HIS A 4 -26.83 14.31 8.96
N LYS A 5 -27.26 13.56 7.93
CA LYS A 5 -26.56 12.35 7.49
C LYS A 5 -25.19 12.62 6.84
N LEU A 6 -24.93 13.88 6.45
CA LEU A 6 -23.64 14.31 5.91
C LEU A 6 -22.60 14.63 6.99
N LEU A 7 -22.98 14.61 8.28
CA LEU A 7 -22.04 14.88 9.39
C LEU A 7 -20.80 13.99 9.37
N GLY A 8 -20.95 12.74 8.94
CA GLY A 8 -19.81 11.83 8.79
C GLY A 8 -18.76 12.34 7.80
N ILE A 9 -19.22 12.94 6.69
CA ILE A 9 -18.30 13.52 5.68
C ILE A 9 -17.57 14.73 6.27
N VAL A 10 -18.27 15.57 7.04
CA VAL A 10 -17.66 16.74 7.71
C VAL A 10 -16.59 16.28 8.71
N ILE A 11 -16.86 15.22 9.48
CA ILE A 11 -15.88 14.64 10.43
C ILE A 11 -14.64 14.17 9.70
N VAL A 12 -14.78 13.50 8.54
CA VAL A 12 -13.65 13.04 7.74
C VAL A 12 -12.82 14.21 7.23
N ILE A 13 -13.47 15.23 6.66
CA ILE A 13 -12.77 16.42 6.14
C ILE A 13 -12.02 17.14 7.25
N VAL A 14 -12.69 17.41 8.38
CA VAL A 14 -12.08 18.12 9.53
C VAL A 14 -10.97 17.27 10.16
N GLY A 15 -11.20 15.97 10.34
CA GLY A 15 -10.23 15.06 10.93
C GLY A 15 -8.93 14.99 10.11
N PHE A 16 -9.03 14.92 8.80
CA PHE A 16 -7.86 14.93 7.91
C PHE A 16 -7.19 16.31 7.85
N ALA A 17 -7.96 17.39 7.85
CA ALA A 17 -7.42 18.74 7.93
C ALA A 17 -6.61 18.97 9.22
N LEU A 18 -7.04 18.37 10.33
CA LEU A 18 -6.36 18.38 11.63
C LEU A 18 -5.20 17.35 11.73
N LYS A 19 -4.89 16.62 10.64
CA LYS A 19 -3.85 15.58 10.58
C LYS A 19 -4.01 14.49 11.65
N GLN A 20 -5.26 14.18 12.01
CA GLN A 20 -5.56 13.10 12.95
C GLN A 20 -5.36 11.72 12.28
N ASP A 21 -5.21 10.69 13.10
CA ASP A 21 -5.09 9.31 12.61
C ASP A 21 -6.28 8.93 11.72
N SER A 22 -5.99 8.44 10.51
CA SER A 22 -6.99 8.15 9.48
C SER A 22 -8.00 7.09 9.92
N ILE A 23 -7.54 6.08 10.67
CA ILE A 23 -8.39 4.98 11.13
C ILE A 23 -9.36 5.50 12.19
N LEU A 24 -8.86 6.29 13.13
CA LEU A 24 -9.65 6.90 14.19
C LEU A 24 -10.73 7.81 13.59
N VAL A 25 -10.37 8.66 12.63
CA VAL A 25 -11.31 9.59 11.95
C VAL A 25 -12.40 8.82 11.23
N ILE A 26 -12.05 7.76 10.47
CA ILE A 26 -13.02 6.96 9.73
C ILE A 26 -13.96 6.21 10.68
N LEU A 27 -13.44 5.62 11.76
CA LEU A 27 -14.27 4.93 12.75
C LEU A 27 -15.21 5.91 13.48
N ALA A 28 -14.72 7.07 13.87
CA ALA A 28 -15.54 8.10 14.49
C ALA A 28 -16.65 8.57 13.54
N ALA A 29 -16.33 8.83 12.27
CA ALA A 29 -17.31 9.21 11.25
C ALA A 29 -18.35 8.11 11.04
N ALA A 30 -17.96 6.84 11.00
CA ALA A 30 -18.88 5.71 10.86
C ALA A 30 -19.85 5.61 12.04
N VAL A 31 -19.36 5.72 13.27
CA VAL A 31 -20.18 5.67 14.49
C VAL A 31 -21.16 6.85 14.52
N VAL A 32 -20.70 8.08 14.29
CA VAL A 32 -21.55 9.25 14.29
C VAL A 32 -22.63 9.17 13.20
N THR A 33 -22.24 8.73 11.99
CA THR A 33 -23.20 8.56 10.88
C THR A 33 -24.25 7.50 11.22
N ALA A 34 -23.87 6.41 11.87
CA ALA A 34 -24.78 5.37 12.29
C ALA A 34 -25.80 5.87 13.33
N ILE A 35 -25.32 6.59 14.35
CA ILE A 35 -26.20 7.17 15.40
C ILE A 35 -27.17 8.18 14.78
N VAL A 36 -26.67 9.10 13.98
CA VAL A 36 -27.48 10.14 13.32
C VAL A 36 -28.44 9.55 12.29
N GLY A 37 -28.03 8.44 11.63
CA GLY A 37 -28.87 7.69 10.73
C GLY A 37 -29.93 6.82 11.41
N GLY A 38 -29.95 6.79 12.75
CA GLY A 38 -30.91 5.98 13.53
C GLY A 38 -30.61 4.48 13.53
N LEU A 39 -29.38 4.09 13.15
CA LEU A 39 -28.94 2.71 13.21
C LEU A 39 -28.66 2.31 14.67
N GLY A 40 -29.31 1.24 15.12
CA GLY A 40 -29.02 0.67 16.43
C GLY A 40 -27.61 0.07 16.50
N PRO A 41 -27.05 -0.11 17.71
CA PRO A 41 -25.68 -0.65 17.86
C PRO A 41 -25.53 -2.05 17.29
N VAL A 42 -26.55 -2.87 17.38
CA VAL A 42 -26.57 -4.24 16.81
C VAL A 42 -26.47 -4.18 15.29
N THR A 43 -27.29 -3.35 14.65
CA THR A 43 -27.30 -3.19 13.19
C THR A 43 -25.97 -2.60 12.68
N LEU A 44 -25.36 -1.68 13.45
CA LEU A 44 -24.03 -1.17 13.13
C LEU A 44 -22.99 -2.29 13.13
N LEU A 45 -22.96 -3.14 14.16
CA LEU A 45 -22.02 -4.25 14.25
C LEU A 45 -22.27 -5.31 13.17
N GLU A 46 -23.53 -5.62 12.86
CA GLU A 46 -23.89 -6.53 11.77
C GLU A 46 -23.44 -5.99 10.41
N THR A 47 -23.62 -4.69 10.17
CA THR A 47 -23.19 -4.02 8.94
C THR A 47 -21.66 -4.02 8.81
N LEU A 48 -20.94 -3.72 9.89
CA LEU A 48 -19.47 -3.80 9.92
C LEU A 48 -19.00 -5.24 9.67
N GLY A 49 -19.60 -6.21 10.33
CA GLY A 49 -19.26 -7.63 10.18
C GLY A 49 -19.52 -8.14 8.75
N SER A 50 -20.68 -7.87 8.20
CA SER A 50 -21.04 -8.28 6.84
C SER A 50 -20.17 -7.60 5.79
N THR A 51 -19.88 -6.31 5.96
CA THR A 51 -18.98 -5.56 5.07
C THR A 51 -17.55 -6.09 5.16
N PHE A 52 -17.06 -6.43 6.37
CA PHE A 52 -15.75 -7.06 6.54
C PHE A 52 -15.67 -8.41 5.83
N VAL A 53 -16.70 -9.27 5.99
CA VAL A 53 -16.76 -10.56 5.31
C VAL A 53 -16.85 -10.40 3.79
N ALA A 54 -17.62 -9.45 3.30
CA ALA A 54 -17.72 -9.14 1.87
C ALA A 54 -16.37 -8.68 1.29
N ASN A 55 -15.59 -7.93 2.07
CA ASN A 55 -14.27 -7.41 1.70
C ASN A 55 -13.11 -8.24 2.28
N ARG A 56 -13.35 -9.50 2.65
CA ARG A 56 -12.34 -10.37 3.29
C ARG A 56 -11.05 -10.55 2.49
N SER A 57 -11.10 -10.37 1.17
CA SER A 57 -9.91 -10.37 0.32
C SER A 57 -8.93 -9.26 0.69
N MET A 58 -9.41 -8.14 1.25
CA MET A 58 -8.53 -7.09 1.76
C MET A 58 -7.83 -7.50 3.05
N ALA A 59 -8.39 -8.42 3.83
CA ALA A 59 -7.76 -8.93 5.05
C ALA A 59 -6.45 -9.69 4.76
N ILE A 60 -6.26 -10.17 3.52
CA ILE A 60 -5.01 -10.80 3.10
C ILE A 60 -3.82 -9.84 3.24
N PHE A 61 -4.05 -8.51 3.08
CA PHE A 61 -3.00 -7.51 3.28
C PHE A 61 -2.48 -7.47 4.71
N ILE A 62 -3.31 -7.76 5.71
CA ILE A 62 -2.88 -7.85 7.12
C ILE A 62 -1.89 -9.00 7.27
N ILE A 63 -2.19 -10.15 6.68
CA ILE A 63 -1.31 -11.33 6.71
C ILE A 63 -0.02 -11.03 5.95
N ILE A 64 -0.13 -10.41 4.77
CA ILE A 64 1.01 -10.00 3.97
C ILE A 64 1.91 -9.05 4.76
N MET A 65 1.37 -8.03 5.44
CA MET A 65 2.15 -7.11 6.27
C MET A 65 2.88 -7.81 7.42
N LEU A 66 2.26 -8.82 8.03
CA LEU A 66 2.88 -9.65 9.08
C LEU A 66 4.06 -10.45 8.52
N VAL A 67 3.85 -11.11 7.39
CA VAL A 67 4.89 -11.88 6.69
C VAL A 67 6.05 -10.96 6.28
N THR A 68 5.74 -9.79 5.73
CA THR A 68 6.75 -8.81 5.30
C THR A 68 7.57 -8.31 6.47
N GLY A 69 6.90 -7.86 7.54
CA GLY A 69 7.60 -7.37 8.72
C GLY A 69 8.52 -8.45 9.32
N THR A 70 8.12 -9.71 9.23
CA THR A 70 8.95 -10.84 9.64
C THR A 70 10.14 -11.03 8.70
N LEU A 71 9.92 -10.98 7.38
CA LEU A 71 10.98 -11.11 6.38
C LEU A 71 11.99 -9.96 6.45
N GLU A 72 11.51 -8.71 6.61
CA GLU A 72 12.36 -7.54 6.77
C GLU A 72 13.27 -7.67 8.01
N ARG A 73 12.73 -8.19 9.13
CA ARG A 73 13.51 -8.42 10.36
C ARG A 73 14.48 -9.59 10.24
N ASN A 74 14.24 -10.52 9.33
CA ASN A 74 15.07 -11.71 9.12
C ASN A 74 16.01 -11.59 7.90
N GLY A 75 16.36 -10.37 7.51
CA GLY A 75 17.41 -10.13 6.52
C GLY A 75 16.92 -10.14 5.06
N LEU A 76 15.66 -9.79 4.79
CA LEU A 76 15.15 -9.69 3.42
C LEU A 76 15.96 -8.68 2.60
N ARG A 77 16.36 -7.56 3.24
CA ARG A 77 17.15 -6.51 2.58
C ARG A 77 18.54 -6.99 2.21
N GLU A 78 19.20 -7.70 3.12
CA GLU A 78 20.50 -8.28 2.92
C GLU A 78 20.47 -9.39 1.85
N ALA A 79 19.45 -10.24 1.87
CA ALA A 79 19.23 -11.25 0.86
C ALA A 79 19.00 -10.63 -0.53
N ALA A 80 18.20 -9.56 -0.60
CA ALA A 80 17.97 -8.81 -1.84
C ALA A 80 19.27 -8.15 -2.33
N ALA A 81 20.08 -7.55 -1.44
CA ALA A 81 21.37 -6.98 -1.78
C ALA A 81 22.31 -8.06 -2.34
N ALA A 82 22.38 -9.23 -1.70
CA ALA A 82 23.22 -10.34 -2.16
C ALA A 82 22.76 -10.89 -3.53
N LEU A 83 21.46 -10.94 -3.78
CA LEU A 83 20.91 -11.37 -5.06
C LEU A 83 21.26 -10.37 -6.17
N ILE A 84 21.03 -9.08 -5.93
CA ILE A 84 21.26 -8.00 -6.88
C ILE A 84 22.77 -7.80 -7.11
N GLY A 85 23.58 -7.99 -6.08
CA GLY A 85 25.06 -7.93 -6.20
C GLY A 85 25.65 -8.91 -7.20
N LYS A 86 24.91 -9.97 -7.58
CA LYS A 86 25.27 -10.87 -8.68
C LYS A 86 25.10 -10.23 -10.06
N PHE A 87 24.27 -9.20 -10.17
CA PHE A 87 24.04 -8.46 -11.40
C PHE A 87 24.93 -7.19 -11.39
N LYS A 88 26.08 -7.28 -12.02
CA LYS A 88 27.00 -6.14 -12.14
C LYS A 88 26.29 -4.97 -12.81
N GLY A 89 26.20 -3.84 -12.10
CA GLY A 89 25.63 -2.60 -12.63
C GLY A 89 24.14 -2.36 -12.30
N ALA A 90 23.48 -3.22 -11.55
CA ALA A 90 22.13 -2.93 -11.10
C ALA A 90 22.07 -1.63 -10.28
N THR A 91 21.12 -0.76 -10.61
CA THR A 91 20.79 0.45 -9.86
C THR A 91 19.36 0.35 -9.35
N SER A 92 19.01 1.14 -8.33
CA SER A 92 17.63 1.22 -7.85
C SER A 92 16.66 1.59 -8.98
N GLY A 93 17.05 2.55 -9.82
CA GLY A 93 16.26 2.95 -10.99
C GLY A 93 16.09 1.81 -12.00
N LEU A 94 17.14 1.00 -12.23
CA LEU A 94 17.04 -0.16 -13.13
C LEU A 94 16.08 -1.22 -12.57
N VAL A 95 16.11 -1.48 -11.27
CA VAL A 95 15.17 -2.39 -10.60
C VAL A 95 13.74 -1.93 -10.81
N ILE A 96 13.45 -0.65 -10.57
CA ILE A 96 12.13 -0.06 -10.76
C ILE A 96 11.74 -0.06 -12.24
N GLY A 97 12.67 0.21 -13.15
CA GLY A 97 12.42 0.20 -14.59
C GLY A 97 12.05 -1.20 -15.11
N ILE A 98 12.80 -2.24 -14.71
CA ILE A 98 12.49 -3.63 -15.06
C ILE A 98 11.12 -4.02 -14.50
N TYR A 99 10.85 -3.62 -13.26
CA TYR A 99 9.54 -3.82 -12.67
C TYR A 99 8.42 -3.17 -13.50
N GLY A 100 8.61 -1.92 -13.92
CA GLY A 100 7.62 -1.21 -14.75
C GLY A 100 7.31 -1.94 -16.05
N VAL A 101 8.33 -2.44 -16.76
CA VAL A 101 8.14 -3.22 -17.99
C VAL A 101 7.38 -4.52 -17.69
N MET A 102 7.79 -5.25 -16.67
CA MET A 102 7.10 -6.48 -16.25
C MET A 102 5.62 -6.16 -15.89
N ARG A 103 5.41 -5.11 -15.13
CA ARG A 103 4.07 -4.69 -14.68
C ARG A 103 3.17 -4.31 -15.86
N ALA A 104 3.71 -3.62 -16.87
CA ALA A 104 2.98 -3.28 -18.10
C ALA A 104 2.54 -4.53 -18.86
N VAL A 105 3.45 -5.51 -19.01
CA VAL A 105 3.13 -6.79 -19.65
C VAL A 105 1.99 -7.50 -18.91
N PHE A 106 2.07 -7.59 -17.58
CA PHE A 106 1.01 -8.25 -16.81
C PHE A 106 -0.29 -7.44 -16.76
N ALA A 107 -0.22 -6.11 -16.83
CA ALA A 107 -1.40 -5.26 -16.94
C ALA A 107 -2.18 -5.53 -18.26
N ALA A 108 -1.48 -5.74 -19.36
CA ALA A 108 -2.10 -6.10 -20.65
C ALA A 108 -2.92 -7.40 -20.57
N PHE A 109 -2.57 -8.30 -19.66
CA PHE A 109 -3.34 -9.52 -19.36
C PHE A 109 -4.30 -9.38 -18.17
N ASN A 110 -4.49 -8.16 -17.65
CA ASN A 110 -5.29 -7.86 -16.46
C ASN A 110 -4.89 -8.68 -15.21
N VAL A 111 -3.61 -9.00 -15.08
CA VAL A 111 -3.06 -9.73 -13.93
C VAL A 111 -2.55 -8.76 -12.87
N GLY A 112 -3.19 -8.74 -11.69
CA GLY A 112 -2.78 -7.93 -10.54
C GLY A 112 -1.77 -8.63 -9.66
N PHE A 113 -0.79 -7.86 -9.13
CA PHE A 113 0.21 -8.35 -8.15
C PHE A 113 -0.05 -7.86 -6.72
N GLY A 114 -1.25 -7.37 -6.41
CA GLY A 114 -1.54 -6.82 -5.10
C GLY A 114 -1.13 -5.35 -4.91
N GLY A 115 -0.70 -4.68 -5.98
CA GLY A 115 -0.44 -3.23 -5.99
C GLY A 115 0.77 -2.82 -5.16
N VAL A 116 0.78 -1.54 -4.75
CA VAL A 116 1.89 -0.94 -3.98
C VAL A 116 2.12 -1.67 -2.67
N ALA A 117 1.06 -1.97 -1.92
CA ALA A 117 1.19 -2.63 -0.62
C ALA A 117 1.63 -4.11 -0.73
N GLY A 118 1.17 -4.80 -1.78
CA GLY A 118 1.44 -6.22 -1.96
C GLY A 118 2.81 -6.51 -2.58
N PHE A 119 3.14 -5.89 -3.69
CA PHE A 119 4.34 -6.24 -4.44
C PHE A 119 5.45 -5.18 -4.37
N VAL A 120 5.12 -3.89 -4.50
CA VAL A 120 6.15 -2.84 -4.50
C VAL A 120 6.87 -2.82 -3.15
N ARG A 121 6.11 -2.75 -2.06
CA ARG A 121 6.68 -2.69 -0.71
C ARG A 121 7.43 -3.95 -0.32
N LEU A 122 6.94 -5.13 -0.76
CA LEU A 122 7.47 -6.42 -0.32
C LEU A 122 8.68 -6.88 -1.12
N VAL A 123 8.69 -6.57 -2.42
CA VAL A 123 9.67 -7.10 -3.36
C VAL A 123 10.52 -5.99 -3.94
N ILE A 124 9.88 -4.98 -4.55
CA ILE A 124 10.62 -3.98 -5.31
C ILE A 124 11.44 -3.05 -4.41
N MET A 125 10.89 -2.61 -3.29
CA MET A 125 11.62 -1.72 -2.39
C MET A 125 12.85 -2.38 -1.76
N PRO A 126 12.78 -3.58 -1.16
CA PRO A 126 13.97 -4.27 -0.70
C PRO A 126 15.01 -4.50 -1.80
N MET A 127 14.58 -4.82 -3.02
CA MET A 127 15.50 -4.97 -4.16
C MET A 127 16.16 -3.63 -4.55
N ALA A 128 15.41 -2.54 -4.60
CA ALA A 128 15.93 -1.22 -4.93
C ALA A 128 16.91 -0.70 -3.86
N GLU A 129 16.57 -0.87 -2.58
CA GLU A 129 17.47 -0.54 -1.47
C GLU A 129 18.69 -1.46 -1.45
N GLY A 130 18.51 -2.74 -1.73
CA GLY A 130 19.59 -3.71 -1.88
C GLY A 130 20.59 -3.35 -2.98
N ALA A 131 20.11 -2.73 -4.06
CA ALA A 131 20.99 -2.24 -5.14
C ALA A 131 21.90 -1.09 -4.68
N ILE A 132 21.46 -0.26 -3.73
CA ILE A 132 22.27 0.80 -3.12
C ILE A 132 23.39 0.18 -2.28
N VAL A 133 22.99 -0.76 -1.39
CA VAL A 133 23.92 -1.45 -0.49
C VAL A 133 24.96 -2.27 -1.28
N ALA A 134 24.54 -2.95 -2.35
CA ALA A 134 25.43 -3.72 -3.22
C ALA A 134 26.51 -2.87 -3.93
N ARG A 135 26.28 -1.56 -4.03
CA ARG A 135 27.25 -0.58 -4.57
C ARG A 135 28.13 0.06 -3.49
N GLY A 136 27.97 -0.33 -2.23
CA GLY A 136 28.73 0.18 -1.11
C GLY A 136 28.22 1.50 -0.54
N TYR A 137 26.99 1.88 -0.87
CA TYR A 137 26.34 3.08 -0.31
C TYR A 137 25.34 2.69 0.77
N GLU A 138 25.12 3.59 1.73
CA GLU A 138 24.04 3.45 2.70
C GLU A 138 22.77 4.14 2.15
N PRO A 139 21.59 3.51 2.30
CA PRO A 139 20.33 4.13 1.92
C PRO A 139 20.06 5.38 2.79
N ASN A 140 19.94 6.53 2.14
CA ASN A 140 19.53 7.78 2.78
C ASN A 140 17.99 7.84 2.81
N GLU A 141 17.42 8.35 3.90
CA GLU A 141 15.96 8.44 4.08
C GLU A 141 15.27 9.20 2.94
N ASP A 142 15.81 10.37 2.56
CA ASP A 142 15.24 11.17 1.45
C ASP A 142 15.24 10.38 0.13
N HIS A 143 16.34 9.70 -0.17
CA HIS A 143 16.44 8.90 -1.38
C HIS A 143 15.52 7.68 -1.35
N VAL A 144 15.34 7.06 -0.19
CA VAL A 144 14.38 5.94 -0.02
C VAL A 144 12.94 6.42 -0.22
N GLU A 145 12.59 7.63 0.25
CA GLU A 145 11.27 8.22 0.00
C GLU A 145 11.05 8.52 -1.50
N GLU A 146 12.07 9.03 -2.20
CA GLU A 146 12.01 9.21 -3.65
C GLU A 146 11.80 7.87 -4.37
N LEU A 147 12.52 6.82 -3.98
CA LEU A 147 12.35 5.47 -4.55
C LEU A 147 10.95 4.92 -4.31
N LYS A 148 10.38 5.13 -3.13
CA LYS A 148 8.99 4.76 -2.83
C LYS A 148 8.01 5.49 -3.75
N GLY A 149 8.22 6.79 -3.94
CA GLY A 149 7.44 7.61 -4.86
C GLY A 149 7.52 7.08 -6.29
N MET A 150 8.74 6.82 -6.79
CA MET A 150 8.98 6.30 -8.13
C MET A 150 8.38 4.90 -8.33
N ALA A 151 8.59 3.98 -7.40
CA ALA A 151 8.08 2.62 -7.49
C ALA A 151 6.55 2.56 -7.41
N SER A 152 5.95 3.39 -6.55
CA SER A 152 4.49 3.52 -6.44
C SER A 152 3.89 4.18 -7.68
N GLY A 153 4.55 5.21 -8.20
CA GLY A 153 4.19 5.83 -9.47
C GLY A 153 4.25 4.83 -10.62
N MET A 154 5.34 4.05 -10.69
CA MET A 154 5.50 3.02 -11.71
C MET A 154 4.38 1.97 -11.65
N GLU A 155 4.02 1.48 -10.47
CA GLU A 155 2.91 0.53 -10.30
C GLU A 155 1.60 1.10 -10.85
N ASN A 156 1.23 2.30 -10.41
CA ASN A 156 -0.04 2.91 -10.76
C ASN A 156 -0.12 3.31 -12.24
N VAL A 157 0.95 3.93 -12.76
CA VAL A 157 1.03 4.37 -14.15
C VAL A 157 1.02 3.16 -15.10
N THR A 158 1.85 2.17 -14.85
CA THR A 158 1.92 0.99 -15.72
C THR A 158 0.65 0.15 -15.65
N TRP A 159 0.01 0.08 -14.48
CA TRP A 159 -1.29 -0.56 -14.37
C TRP A 159 -2.34 0.16 -15.20
N PHE A 160 -2.45 1.48 -15.03
CA PHE A 160 -3.47 2.28 -15.70
C PHE A 160 -3.32 2.28 -17.24
N PHE A 161 -2.09 2.46 -17.72
CA PHE A 161 -1.83 2.52 -19.17
C PHE A 161 -1.60 1.15 -19.83
N GLY A 162 -1.31 0.13 -19.04
CA GLY A 162 -1.12 -1.23 -19.56
C GLY A 162 -2.41 -2.02 -19.76
N GLN A 163 -3.52 -1.53 -19.20
CA GLN A 163 -4.84 -2.14 -19.44
C GLN A 163 -5.33 -1.75 -20.84
N VAL A 164 -5.48 -2.72 -21.71
CA VAL A 164 -5.98 -2.55 -23.09
C VAL A 164 -7.43 -2.99 -23.16
#